data_ff5829f2d235a380d7caab25a3aa2e0f
#
_entry.id   ff5829f2d235a380d7caab25a3aa2e0f
#
_cell.length_a   1.000
_cell.length_b   1.000
_cell.length_c   1.000
_cell.angle_alpha   90.00
_cell.angle_beta   90.00
_cell.angle_gamma   90.00
#
_symmetry.space_group_name_H-M   'P 1'
#
loop_
_entity.id
_entity.type
_entity.pdbx_description
1 polymer ?
#
loop_
_entity_poly.entity_id
_entity_poly.type
_entity_poly.pdbx_seq_one_letter_code
_entity_poly.pdbx_strand_id
1 'polypeptide(L)'
;YKRQLFKITPSGYVPNEDMGMSAVSFSLPEGASSNRNIQLMGELSKEVQKFPGVDYVMEVSGVDILSSAQKASAGLVVVAMKPYAERDTTIQDIIPMIQGLGPKFPDATVMAFQPPALPGASSTGSLSMYIMNLGGEDVSLMNDRAQEFLAKARQRPEIGMIYTTLNTTTPMYKFNVDRDKAQSLNVPVSSVFSALQTFLGGYEINDLNNFGRTWKVVMQADDKYRSNVDDMRYFFVRSNDGTMVPLNTLVTYDNENSSVVMTRFNGARAIKIAGDPAEGYSTGQAMTALEEVAAETLPVTYSYEWTDQSRDQIEAGNRSMQIFVISLIFVFLCLAALYESWTIPLAVLLSVPTAVLGCILGQYLRGQQNDVYMQIGLIMLIGLAAKNAILIVEYAKMNMEKGMGVVDAAVEASRL
;
A
#
# COMPACT_ATOMS: atom_id res chain seq x y z
N TYR A 1 -3.61 5.84 -35.83
CA TYR A 1 -2.27 6.00 -35.25
C TYR A 1 -2.31 6.59 -33.82
N LYS A 2 -3.01 7.72 -33.54
CA LYS A 2 -3.06 8.38 -32.22
C LYS A 2 -3.66 7.47 -31.13
N ARG A 3 -4.78 6.80 -31.42
CA ARG A 3 -5.45 5.87 -30.51
C ARG A 3 -4.61 4.60 -30.22
N GLN A 4 -3.77 4.20 -31.17
CA GLN A 4 -2.85 3.08 -31.02
C GLN A 4 -1.67 3.44 -30.13
N LEU A 5 -1.05 4.63 -30.31
CA LEU A 5 0.05 5.10 -29.43
C LEU A 5 -0.40 5.23 -27.97
N PHE A 6 -1.59 5.76 -27.72
CA PHE A 6 -2.14 5.87 -26.36
C PHE A 6 -2.38 4.49 -25.70
N LYS A 7 -2.68 3.46 -26.50
CA LYS A 7 -2.83 2.09 -26.00
C LYS A 7 -1.49 1.36 -25.79
N ILE A 8 -0.45 1.77 -26.50
CA ILE A 8 0.89 1.17 -26.39
C ILE A 8 1.67 1.78 -25.22
N THR A 9 1.39 3.05 -24.85
CA THR A 9 2.05 3.68 -23.72
C THR A 9 1.55 3.05 -22.41
N PRO A 10 2.43 2.46 -21.60
CA PRO A 10 2.03 1.83 -20.34
C PRO A 10 1.37 2.83 -19.40
N SER A 11 0.34 2.42 -18.68
CA SER A 11 -0.36 3.27 -17.71
C SER A 11 0.23 3.08 -16.32
N GLY A 12 0.49 4.18 -15.62
CA GLY A 12 0.89 4.23 -14.23
C GLY A 12 0.05 5.23 -13.44
N TYR A 13 0.24 5.29 -12.12
CA TYR A 13 -0.44 6.28 -11.29
C TYR A 13 0.49 7.46 -11.00
N VAL A 14 1.53 7.23 -10.23
CA VAL A 14 2.57 8.21 -9.90
C VAL A 14 3.92 7.54 -10.13
N PRO A 15 4.89 8.20 -10.77
CA PRO A 15 6.22 7.64 -10.96
C PRO A 15 6.94 7.46 -9.61
N ASN A 16 7.80 6.46 -9.53
CA ASN A 16 8.66 6.27 -8.37
C ASN A 16 9.75 7.35 -8.37
N GLU A 17 9.61 8.31 -7.47
CA GLU A 17 10.60 9.37 -7.27
C GLU A 17 11.55 8.99 -6.11
N ASP A 18 12.79 9.42 -6.16
CA ASP A 18 13.70 9.24 -5.03
C ASP A 18 13.31 10.18 -3.89
N MET A 19 12.59 9.64 -2.89
CA MET A 19 12.15 10.39 -1.71
C MET A 19 13.25 10.60 -0.67
N GLY A 20 14.45 10.07 -0.90
CA GLY A 20 15.54 10.11 0.06
C GLY A 20 15.28 9.28 1.31
N MET A 21 14.29 8.37 1.29
CA MET A 21 13.98 7.50 2.42
C MET A 21 13.47 6.13 1.98
N SER A 22 13.79 5.10 2.77
CA SER A 22 13.25 3.75 2.62
C SER A 22 12.65 3.26 3.92
N ALA A 23 11.60 2.46 3.82
CA ALA A 23 11.06 1.69 4.92
C ALA A 23 11.50 0.23 4.77
N VAL A 24 11.97 -0.36 5.85
CA VAL A 24 12.38 -1.76 5.90
C VAL A 24 11.51 -2.47 6.92
N SER A 25 10.66 -3.38 6.44
CA SER A 25 9.96 -4.30 7.31
C SER A 25 10.93 -5.38 7.77
N PHE A 26 11.07 -5.54 9.06
CA PHE A 26 11.86 -6.57 9.71
C PHE A 26 10.95 -7.47 10.53
N SER A 27 10.86 -8.74 10.19
CA SER A 27 9.95 -9.67 10.87
C SER A 27 10.67 -10.97 11.19
N LEU A 28 10.61 -11.36 12.46
CA LEU A 28 11.03 -12.67 12.97
C LEU A 28 9.87 -13.68 12.90
N PRO A 29 10.15 -14.98 13.03
CA PRO A 29 9.11 -15.98 13.19
C PRO A 29 8.15 -15.62 14.33
N GLU A 30 6.88 -15.93 14.15
CA GLU A 30 5.85 -15.65 15.15
C GLU A 30 6.19 -16.33 16.48
N GLY A 31 5.94 -15.61 17.58
CA GLY A 31 6.35 -16.03 18.91
C GLY A 31 7.76 -15.59 19.33
N ALA A 32 8.54 -14.96 18.45
CA ALA A 32 9.81 -14.37 18.85
C ALA A 32 9.59 -13.22 19.85
N SER A 33 10.48 -13.12 20.85
CA SER A 33 10.38 -12.10 21.85
C SER A 33 10.77 -10.71 21.33
N SER A 34 10.20 -9.67 21.92
CA SER A 34 10.54 -8.28 21.61
C SER A 34 12.03 -7.99 21.81
N ASN A 35 12.68 -8.56 22.83
CA ASN A 35 14.11 -8.38 23.07
C ASN A 35 14.97 -8.94 21.92
N ARG A 36 14.61 -10.13 21.38
CA ARG A 36 15.29 -10.71 20.23
C ARG A 36 15.11 -9.85 18.99
N ASN A 37 13.89 -9.33 18.79
CA ASN A 37 13.59 -8.43 17.68
C ASN A 37 14.45 -7.16 17.75
N ILE A 38 14.49 -6.49 18.91
CA ILE A 38 15.28 -5.27 19.13
C ILE A 38 16.77 -5.54 18.85
N GLN A 39 17.30 -6.66 19.35
CA GLN A 39 18.72 -7.00 19.16
C GLN A 39 19.06 -7.17 17.67
N LEU A 40 18.33 -8.05 16.97
CA LEU A 40 18.64 -8.37 15.57
C LEU A 40 18.34 -7.19 14.63
N MET A 41 17.30 -6.41 14.92
CA MET A 41 17.00 -5.19 14.19
C MET A 41 18.10 -4.14 14.36
N GLY A 42 18.66 -3.99 15.57
CA GLY A 42 19.81 -3.14 15.82
C GLY A 42 21.08 -3.60 15.10
N GLU A 43 21.27 -4.90 14.90
CA GLU A 43 22.37 -5.43 14.07
C GLU A 43 22.18 -5.09 12.59
N LEU A 44 20.94 -5.24 12.07
CA LEU A 44 20.59 -4.83 10.70
C LEU A 44 20.83 -3.33 10.50
N SER A 45 20.37 -2.49 11.41
CA SER A 45 20.52 -1.04 11.34
C SER A 45 22.00 -0.61 11.28
N LYS A 46 22.87 -1.25 12.06
CA LYS A 46 24.32 -1.00 12.01
C LYS A 46 24.94 -1.36 10.65
N GLU A 47 24.44 -2.41 9.99
CA GLU A 47 24.91 -2.73 8.65
C GLU A 47 24.41 -1.72 7.60
N VAL A 48 23.13 -1.36 7.67
CA VAL A 48 22.52 -0.37 6.77
C VAL A 48 23.16 1.01 6.91
N GLN A 49 23.52 1.42 8.13
CA GLN A 49 24.20 2.70 8.39
C GLN A 49 25.54 2.83 7.66
N LYS A 50 26.17 1.71 7.26
CA LYS A 50 27.45 1.73 6.52
C LYS A 50 27.28 1.96 5.03
N PHE A 51 26.05 1.93 4.51
CA PHE A 51 25.82 2.08 3.08
C PHE A 51 26.06 3.53 2.62
N PRO A 52 26.56 3.71 1.39
CA PRO A 52 26.87 5.01 0.88
C PRO A 52 25.61 5.90 0.77
N GLY A 53 25.73 7.15 1.20
CA GLY A 53 24.63 8.11 1.14
C GLY A 53 23.57 7.96 2.24
N VAL A 54 23.67 7.00 3.14
CA VAL A 54 22.79 6.90 4.32
C VAL A 54 23.22 7.97 5.33
N ASP A 55 22.25 8.74 5.83
CA ASP A 55 22.44 9.76 6.86
C ASP A 55 22.18 9.17 8.26
N TYR A 56 20.95 8.72 8.49
CA TYR A 56 20.57 8.08 9.74
C TYR A 56 19.57 6.95 9.55
N VAL A 57 19.50 6.08 10.54
CA VAL A 57 18.57 4.96 10.60
C VAL A 57 17.75 5.08 11.88
N MET A 58 16.43 4.98 11.77
CA MET A 58 15.49 4.99 12.88
C MET A 58 14.83 3.62 13.02
N GLU A 59 14.79 3.09 14.24
CA GLU A 59 14.22 1.79 14.56
C GLU A 59 12.90 1.94 15.33
N VAL A 60 11.88 1.19 14.94
CA VAL A 60 10.60 1.10 15.64
C VAL A 60 10.28 -0.38 15.85
N SER A 61 10.46 -0.87 17.06
CA SER A 61 10.14 -2.25 17.43
C SER A 61 8.68 -2.41 17.82
N GLY A 62 8.10 -3.58 17.57
CA GLY A 62 6.74 -3.91 17.96
C GLY A 62 5.66 -3.49 16.97
N VAL A 63 6.03 -3.05 15.77
CA VAL A 63 5.10 -2.63 14.72
C VAL A 63 5.40 -3.38 13.43
N ASP A 64 4.40 -4.08 12.91
CA ASP A 64 4.42 -4.64 11.56
C ASP A 64 3.79 -3.64 10.59
N ILE A 65 4.64 -2.98 9.80
CA ILE A 65 4.18 -1.97 8.83
C ILE A 65 3.31 -2.56 7.72
N LEU A 66 3.51 -3.82 7.37
CA LEU A 66 2.79 -4.47 6.28
C LEU A 66 1.33 -4.78 6.66
N SER A 67 1.10 -5.27 7.87
CA SER A 67 -0.25 -5.54 8.40
C SER A 67 -0.83 -4.39 9.22
N SER A 68 -0.03 -3.33 9.49
CA SER A 68 -0.38 -2.23 10.40
C SER A 68 -0.76 -2.71 11.81
N ALA A 69 -0.23 -3.85 12.22
CA ALA A 69 -0.51 -4.48 13.51
C ALA A 69 0.64 -4.31 14.50
N GLN A 70 0.31 -4.37 15.78
CA GLN A 70 1.33 -4.46 16.84
C GLN A 70 1.74 -5.93 16.99
N LYS A 71 3.01 -6.23 16.79
CA LYS A 71 3.60 -7.56 16.92
C LYS A 71 4.98 -7.49 17.55
N ALA A 72 5.20 -8.24 18.62
CA ALA A 72 6.49 -8.30 19.30
C ALA A 72 7.63 -8.83 18.40
N SER A 73 7.29 -9.69 17.43
CA SER A 73 8.21 -10.29 16.45
C SER A 73 8.53 -9.39 15.27
N ALA A 74 7.89 -8.23 15.13
CA ALA A 74 8.06 -7.35 13.98
C ALA A 74 8.64 -5.98 14.37
N GLY A 75 9.26 -5.32 13.39
CA GLY A 75 9.77 -3.96 13.51
C GLY A 75 9.87 -3.26 12.17
N LEU A 76 9.97 -1.95 12.24
CA LEU A 76 10.18 -1.06 11.11
C LEU A 76 11.52 -0.36 11.27
N VAL A 77 12.35 -0.42 10.24
CA VAL A 77 13.57 0.38 10.15
C VAL A 77 13.37 1.42 9.05
N VAL A 78 13.45 2.69 9.41
CA VAL A 78 13.39 3.80 8.47
C VAL A 78 14.81 4.25 8.18
N VAL A 79 15.18 4.23 6.92
CA VAL A 79 16.50 4.64 6.41
C VAL A 79 16.35 6.00 5.75
N ALA A 80 17.02 7.01 6.26
CA ALA A 80 17.07 8.33 5.67
C ALA A 80 18.41 8.55 4.96
N MET A 81 18.33 9.10 3.75
CA MET A 81 19.48 9.44 2.92
C MET A 81 19.91 10.87 3.14
N LYS A 82 21.18 11.15 2.91
CA LYS A 82 21.71 12.52 2.85
C LYS A 82 20.99 13.33 1.76
N PRO A 83 21.01 14.67 1.83
CA PRO A 83 20.49 15.52 0.77
C PRO A 83 21.09 15.17 -0.60
N TYR A 84 20.34 15.38 -1.67
CA TYR A 84 20.76 15.06 -3.05
C TYR A 84 22.12 15.66 -3.44
N ALA A 85 22.45 16.83 -2.92
CA ALA A 85 23.73 17.49 -3.20
C ALA A 85 24.95 16.82 -2.55
N GLU A 86 24.73 15.90 -1.61
CA GLU A 86 25.76 15.24 -0.79
C GLU A 86 25.86 13.74 -1.05
N ARG A 87 25.12 13.21 -2.04
CA ARG A 87 25.10 11.78 -2.37
C ARG A 87 25.08 11.53 -3.86
N ASP A 88 25.76 10.49 -4.29
CA ASP A 88 25.76 9.99 -5.67
C ASP A 88 24.84 8.76 -5.83
N THR A 89 24.37 8.18 -4.71
CA THR A 89 23.49 7.00 -4.68
C THR A 89 22.03 7.40 -4.52
N THR A 90 21.15 6.71 -5.21
CA THR A 90 19.69 6.87 -5.10
C THR A 90 19.11 5.87 -4.10
N ILE A 91 17.87 6.10 -3.68
CA ILE A 91 17.19 5.13 -2.81
C ILE A 91 16.92 3.81 -3.53
N GLN A 92 16.73 3.85 -4.86
CA GLN A 92 16.56 2.68 -5.71
C GLN A 92 17.81 1.79 -5.71
N ASP A 93 19.02 2.36 -5.55
CA ASP A 93 20.26 1.59 -5.42
C ASP A 93 20.40 0.96 -4.03
N ILE A 94 19.90 1.64 -2.99
CA ILE A 94 20.03 1.19 -1.59
C ILE A 94 19.06 0.06 -1.26
N ILE A 95 17.83 0.06 -1.79
CA ILE A 95 16.83 -0.97 -1.54
C ILE A 95 17.34 -2.38 -1.85
N PRO A 96 17.91 -2.68 -3.04
CA PRO A 96 18.50 -3.99 -3.33
C PRO A 96 19.67 -4.34 -2.39
N MET A 97 20.47 -3.36 -1.98
CA MET A 97 21.57 -3.59 -1.04
C MET A 97 21.04 -4.03 0.33
N ILE A 98 19.95 -3.41 0.82
CA ILE A 98 19.30 -3.81 2.08
C ILE A 98 18.72 -5.22 1.96
N GLN A 99 18.02 -5.51 0.86
CA GLN A 99 17.46 -6.85 0.60
C GLN A 99 18.57 -7.90 0.54
N GLY A 100 19.73 -7.54 0.01
CA GLY A 100 20.94 -8.38 -0.03
C GLY A 100 21.52 -8.74 1.34
N LEU A 101 21.10 -8.06 2.42
CA LEU A 101 21.45 -8.42 3.79
C LEU A 101 20.61 -9.59 4.33
N GLY A 102 19.48 -9.94 3.70
CA GLY A 102 18.61 -11.03 4.15
C GLY A 102 19.34 -12.31 4.53
N PRO A 103 20.28 -12.84 3.73
CA PRO A 103 21.04 -14.04 4.08
C PRO A 103 21.89 -13.94 5.36
N LYS A 104 22.23 -12.73 5.82
CA LYS A 104 22.91 -12.53 7.11
C LYS A 104 21.98 -12.69 8.32
N PHE A 105 20.66 -12.60 8.08
CA PHE A 105 19.62 -12.72 9.10
C PHE A 105 18.67 -13.88 8.75
N PRO A 106 19.12 -15.14 8.80
CA PRO A 106 18.35 -16.30 8.32
C PRO A 106 17.05 -16.52 9.09
N ASP A 107 16.97 -16.00 10.31
CA ASP A 107 15.77 -16.09 11.15
C ASP A 107 14.80 -14.93 10.89
N ALA A 108 15.16 -13.95 10.06
CA ALA A 108 14.36 -12.76 9.81
C ALA A 108 13.95 -12.63 8.35
N THR A 109 12.76 -12.14 8.12
CA THR A 109 12.34 -11.64 6.81
C THR A 109 12.63 -10.14 6.74
N VAL A 110 13.51 -9.75 5.81
CA VAL A 110 13.89 -8.36 5.57
C VAL A 110 13.29 -7.93 4.23
N MET A 111 12.39 -6.97 4.26
CA MET A 111 11.75 -6.42 3.06
C MET A 111 11.92 -4.91 3.03
N ALA A 112 12.76 -4.41 2.11
CA ALA A 112 12.96 -2.98 1.91
C ALA A 112 12.08 -2.50 0.76
N PHE A 113 11.43 -1.35 0.95
CA PHE A 113 10.59 -0.70 -0.05
C PHE A 113 10.62 0.81 0.15
N GLN A 114 10.25 1.52 -0.89
CA GLN A 114 10.11 2.96 -0.82
C GLN A 114 8.70 3.32 -0.37
N PRO A 115 8.53 4.21 0.61
CA PRO A 115 7.22 4.77 0.94
C PRO A 115 6.63 5.49 -0.29
N PRO A 116 5.30 5.49 -0.46
CA PRO A 116 4.67 6.18 -1.58
C PRO A 116 4.91 7.69 -1.52
N ALA A 117 5.04 8.32 -2.68
CA ALA A 117 5.28 9.76 -2.80
C ALA A 117 4.10 10.60 -2.30
N LEU A 118 2.88 10.05 -2.31
CA LEU A 118 1.68 10.75 -1.87
C LEU A 118 1.32 10.38 -0.43
N PRO A 119 1.15 11.37 0.47
CA PRO A 119 0.68 11.13 1.83
C PRO A 119 -0.69 10.44 1.82
N GLY A 120 -0.85 9.38 2.62
CA GLY A 120 -2.09 8.62 2.73
C GLY A 120 -2.25 7.49 1.71
N ALA A 121 -1.33 7.35 0.75
CA ALA A 121 -1.26 6.15 -0.08
C ALA A 121 -0.69 4.96 0.70
N SER A 122 -0.95 3.73 0.25
CA SER A 122 -0.47 2.52 0.92
C SER A 122 1.04 2.50 1.06
N SER A 123 1.52 2.18 2.24
CA SER A 123 2.96 1.95 2.51
C SER A 123 3.46 0.59 2.03
N THR A 124 2.62 -0.22 1.40
CA THR A 124 2.87 -1.66 1.17
C THR A 124 3.10 -2.03 -0.30
N GLY A 125 3.46 -1.09 -1.14
CA GLY A 125 3.71 -1.32 -2.58
C GLY A 125 2.72 -0.58 -3.48
N SER A 126 3.03 -0.53 -4.78
CA SER A 126 2.22 0.16 -5.79
C SER A 126 0.99 -0.64 -6.24
N LEU A 127 0.98 -1.96 -6.00
CA LEU A 127 -0.14 -2.87 -6.23
C LEU A 127 -0.76 -3.24 -4.89
N SER A 128 -2.08 -3.06 -4.77
CA SER A 128 -2.80 -3.42 -3.55
C SER A 128 -4.24 -3.82 -3.87
N MET A 129 -4.63 -5.03 -3.43
CA MET A 129 -5.98 -5.56 -3.59
C MET A 129 -6.40 -6.37 -2.38
N TYR A 130 -7.69 -6.45 -2.12
CA TYR A 130 -8.28 -7.39 -1.18
C TYR A 130 -8.95 -8.54 -1.93
N ILE A 131 -8.64 -9.77 -1.52
CA ILE A 131 -9.38 -10.97 -1.89
C ILE A 131 -10.39 -11.22 -0.77
N MET A 132 -11.68 -11.13 -1.08
CA MET A 132 -12.79 -11.24 -0.12
C MET A 132 -13.40 -12.63 -0.17
N ASN A 133 -13.60 -13.23 0.99
CA ASN A 133 -14.33 -14.48 1.16
C ASN A 133 -15.82 -14.18 1.45
N LEU A 134 -16.65 -14.31 0.44
CA LEU A 134 -18.10 -14.12 0.53
C LEU A 134 -18.82 -15.40 0.96
N GLY A 135 -18.20 -16.56 0.77
CA GLY A 135 -18.74 -17.88 1.09
C GLY A 135 -18.62 -18.28 2.56
N GLY A 136 -17.88 -17.51 3.38
CA GLY A 136 -17.72 -17.79 4.80
C GLY A 136 -16.77 -18.97 5.11
N GLU A 137 -15.91 -19.35 4.16
CA GLU A 137 -14.89 -20.40 4.35
C GLU A 137 -13.97 -20.10 5.53
N ASP A 138 -13.36 -21.15 6.08
CA ASP A 138 -12.44 -21.00 7.21
C ASP A 138 -11.13 -20.31 6.82
N VAL A 139 -10.43 -19.74 7.82
CA VAL A 139 -9.22 -18.95 7.62
C VAL A 139 -8.07 -19.77 7.03
N SER A 140 -7.95 -21.04 7.39
CA SER A 140 -6.96 -21.95 6.82
C SER A 140 -7.17 -22.13 5.32
N LEU A 141 -8.40 -22.38 4.88
CA LEU A 141 -8.73 -22.54 3.47
C LEU A 141 -8.58 -21.23 2.70
N MET A 142 -8.92 -20.09 3.33
CA MET A 142 -8.62 -18.77 2.76
C MET A 142 -7.12 -18.58 2.49
N ASN A 143 -6.27 -18.99 3.43
CA ASN A 143 -4.82 -18.92 3.25
C ASN A 143 -4.36 -19.80 2.08
N ASP A 144 -4.87 -21.02 1.96
CA ASP A 144 -4.52 -21.92 0.87
C ASP A 144 -4.88 -21.31 -0.50
N ARG A 145 -6.06 -20.69 -0.61
CA ARG A 145 -6.48 -19.95 -1.81
C ARG A 145 -5.56 -18.77 -2.12
N ALA A 146 -5.16 -18.01 -1.08
CA ALA A 146 -4.22 -16.92 -1.26
C ALA A 146 -2.83 -17.41 -1.73
N GLN A 147 -2.34 -18.52 -1.18
CA GLN A 147 -1.07 -19.10 -1.61
C GLN A 147 -1.12 -19.64 -3.05
N GLU A 148 -2.24 -20.26 -3.45
CA GLU A 148 -2.46 -20.68 -4.85
C GLU A 148 -2.43 -19.47 -5.80
N PHE A 149 -3.17 -18.42 -5.46
CA PHE A 149 -3.15 -17.16 -6.21
C PHE A 149 -1.75 -16.58 -6.32
N LEU A 150 -1.02 -16.45 -5.19
CA LEU A 150 0.33 -15.91 -5.14
C LEU A 150 1.32 -16.76 -5.95
N ALA A 151 1.19 -18.10 -5.90
CA ALA A 151 2.06 -19.00 -6.64
C ALA A 151 1.92 -18.80 -8.16
N LYS A 152 0.69 -18.61 -8.66
CA LYS A 152 0.45 -18.30 -10.08
C LYS A 152 0.85 -16.87 -10.44
N ALA A 153 0.55 -15.90 -9.57
CA ALA A 153 0.92 -14.51 -9.80
C ALA A 153 2.44 -14.32 -9.94
N ARG A 154 3.24 -15.03 -9.13
CA ARG A 154 4.71 -15.01 -9.21
C ARG A 154 5.28 -15.58 -10.51
N GLN A 155 4.50 -16.34 -11.28
CA GLN A 155 4.93 -16.85 -12.58
C GLN A 155 4.70 -15.86 -13.72
N ARG A 156 4.00 -14.77 -13.46
CA ARG A 156 3.72 -13.73 -14.45
C ARG A 156 4.92 -12.80 -14.60
N PRO A 157 5.40 -12.54 -15.82
CA PRO A 157 6.55 -11.66 -16.05
C PRO A 157 6.28 -10.20 -15.66
N GLU A 158 5.01 -9.79 -15.59
CA GLU A 158 4.60 -8.44 -15.20
C GLU A 158 4.73 -8.18 -13.70
N ILE A 159 4.85 -9.24 -12.89
CA ILE A 159 4.85 -9.17 -11.43
C ILE A 159 6.28 -9.31 -10.92
N GLY A 160 6.76 -8.28 -10.21
CA GLY A 160 8.08 -8.30 -9.56
C GLY A 160 8.00 -8.95 -8.18
N MET A 161 7.44 -8.24 -7.23
CA MET A 161 7.23 -8.76 -5.89
C MET A 161 5.74 -8.80 -5.56
N ILE A 162 5.28 -9.92 -4.99
CA ILE A 162 3.91 -10.04 -4.51
C ILE A 162 3.86 -10.88 -3.23
N TYR A 163 3.09 -10.42 -2.25
CA TYR A 163 2.97 -11.06 -0.95
C TYR A 163 1.59 -10.82 -0.32
N THR A 164 1.32 -11.55 0.74
CA THR A 164 0.14 -11.36 1.59
C THR A 164 0.55 -11.01 3.02
N THR A 165 -0.29 -10.26 3.71
CA THR A 165 -0.13 -9.96 5.14
C THR A 165 -0.79 -11.03 6.04
N LEU A 166 -1.55 -11.96 5.46
CA LEU A 166 -2.16 -13.06 6.21
C LEU A 166 -1.10 -14.09 6.57
N ASN A 167 -0.92 -14.34 7.85
CA ASN A 167 -0.11 -15.42 8.39
C ASN A 167 -0.98 -16.28 9.30
N THR A 168 -1.10 -17.56 8.99
CA THR A 168 -1.89 -18.54 9.76
C THR A 168 -1.02 -19.54 10.54
N THR A 169 0.29 -19.33 10.54
CA THR A 169 1.26 -20.25 11.19
C THR A 169 1.63 -19.83 12.60
N THR A 170 0.98 -18.80 13.16
CA THR A 170 1.25 -18.33 14.52
C THR A 170 0.78 -19.36 15.53
N PRO A 171 1.69 -19.94 16.35
CA PRO A 171 1.29 -20.88 17.39
C PRO A 171 0.51 -20.14 18.50
N MET A 172 -0.64 -20.64 18.81
CA MET A 172 -1.54 -20.09 19.84
C MET A 172 -2.05 -21.18 20.76
N TYR A 173 -2.31 -20.80 22.01
CA TYR A 173 -3.05 -21.64 22.94
C TYR A 173 -4.54 -21.25 22.90
N LYS A 174 -5.39 -22.22 22.59
CA LYS A 174 -6.84 -22.07 22.65
C LYS A 174 -7.33 -22.58 23.99
N PHE A 175 -7.80 -21.70 24.84
CA PHE A 175 -8.35 -22.05 26.14
C PHE A 175 -9.81 -22.39 26.03
N ASN A 176 -10.18 -23.59 26.49
CA ASN A 176 -11.54 -24.08 26.54
C ASN A 176 -12.00 -24.10 28.00
N VAL A 177 -13.04 -23.32 28.33
CA VAL A 177 -13.59 -23.26 29.67
C VAL A 177 -14.72 -24.32 29.80
N ASP A 178 -14.56 -25.22 30.76
CA ASP A 178 -15.60 -26.18 31.14
C ASP A 178 -16.70 -25.45 31.92
N ARG A 179 -17.77 -25.09 31.20
CA ARG A 179 -18.88 -24.31 31.77
C ARG A 179 -19.71 -25.10 32.77
N ASP A 180 -19.87 -26.39 32.57
CA ASP A 180 -20.67 -27.27 33.44
C ASP A 180 -19.93 -27.43 34.78
N LYS A 181 -18.64 -27.62 34.72
CA LYS A 181 -17.79 -27.70 35.92
C LYS A 181 -17.71 -26.37 36.65
N ALA A 182 -17.61 -25.24 35.94
CA ALA A 182 -17.63 -23.91 36.53
C ALA A 182 -18.97 -23.68 37.29
N GLN A 183 -20.09 -24.08 36.67
CA GLN A 183 -21.40 -23.98 37.29
C GLN A 183 -21.53 -24.89 38.52
N SER A 184 -21.06 -26.14 38.46
CA SER A 184 -21.11 -27.08 39.58
C SER A 184 -20.29 -26.62 40.79
N LEU A 185 -19.21 -25.89 40.54
CA LEU A 185 -18.36 -25.28 41.57
C LEU A 185 -18.78 -23.85 41.95
N ASN A 186 -19.94 -23.39 41.45
CA ASN A 186 -20.51 -22.08 41.70
C ASN A 186 -19.53 -20.92 41.31
N VAL A 187 -18.73 -21.13 40.24
CA VAL A 187 -17.78 -20.14 39.72
C VAL A 187 -18.40 -19.44 38.52
N PRO A 188 -18.54 -18.09 38.52
CA PRO A 188 -18.97 -17.35 37.35
C PRO A 188 -18.02 -17.52 36.18
N VAL A 189 -18.52 -17.90 34.99
CA VAL A 189 -17.69 -18.08 33.79
C VAL A 189 -16.96 -16.77 33.42
N SER A 190 -17.58 -15.62 33.65
CA SER A 190 -16.94 -14.31 33.45
C SER A 190 -15.67 -14.11 34.31
N SER A 191 -15.71 -14.62 35.57
CA SER A 191 -14.55 -14.57 36.46
C SER A 191 -13.40 -15.43 35.97
N VAL A 192 -13.69 -16.57 35.31
CA VAL A 192 -12.66 -17.42 34.68
C VAL A 192 -11.98 -16.68 33.54
N PHE A 193 -12.76 -16.06 32.63
CA PHE A 193 -12.20 -15.28 31.54
C PHE A 193 -11.42 -14.05 32.03
N SER A 194 -11.94 -13.34 33.05
CA SER A 194 -11.21 -12.20 33.65
C SER A 194 -9.88 -12.62 34.28
N ALA A 195 -9.84 -13.79 34.91
CA ALA A 195 -8.61 -14.32 35.49
C ALA A 195 -7.58 -14.68 34.38
N LEU A 196 -8.01 -15.38 33.32
CA LEU A 196 -7.16 -15.68 32.16
C LEU A 196 -6.60 -14.40 31.53
N GLN A 197 -7.46 -13.41 31.29
CA GLN A 197 -7.05 -12.12 30.76
C GLN A 197 -6.04 -11.42 31.66
N THR A 198 -6.34 -11.32 32.96
CA THR A 198 -5.50 -10.59 33.91
C THR A 198 -4.14 -11.23 34.10
N PHE A 199 -4.10 -12.55 34.32
CA PHE A 199 -2.86 -13.24 34.64
C PHE A 199 -1.98 -13.48 33.40
N LEU A 200 -2.57 -13.85 32.26
CA LEU A 200 -1.82 -14.21 31.07
C LEU A 200 -1.73 -13.05 30.05
N GLY A 201 -2.85 -12.39 29.77
CA GLY A 201 -2.92 -11.34 28.74
C GLY A 201 -2.54 -9.94 29.22
N GLY A 202 -2.66 -9.70 30.53
CA GLY A 202 -2.55 -8.36 31.12
C GLY A 202 -3.87 -7.60 31.12
N TYR A 203 -4.15 -6.94 32.23
CA TYR A 203 -5.35 -6.14 32.43
C TYR A 203 -4.99 -4.70 32.74
N GLU A 204 -5.46 -3.78 31.91
CA GLU A 204 -5.29 -2.34 32.11
C GLU A 204 -6.23 -1.88 33.24
N ILE A 205 -5.65 -1.52 34.39
CA ILE A 205 -6.40 -1.18 35.62
C ILE A 205 -6.74 0.31 35.63
N ASN A 206 -5.77 1.15 35.23
CA ASN A 206 -5.89 2.59 35.32
C ASN A 206 -4.85 3.31 34.43
N ASP A 207 -5.05 4.61 34.29
CA ASP A 207 -4.10 5.52 33.67
C ASP A 207 -3.40 6.36 34.71
N LEU A 208 -2.08 6.53 34.56
CA LEU A 208 -1.25 7.41 35.37
C LEU A 208 -0.74 8.58 34.55
N ASN A 209 -1.13 9.79 34.91
CA ASN A 209 -0.60 11.01 34.30
C ASN A 209 0.70 11.44 35.02
N ASN A 210 1.83 11.32 34.33
CA ASN A 210 3.14 11.69 34.84
C ASN A 210 4.03 12.26 33.71
N PHE A 211 4.82 13.29 34.04
CA PHE A 211 5.71 13.97 33.08
C PHE A 211 5.01 14.45 31.79
N GLY A 212 3.76 14.91 31.90
CA GLY A 212 2.98 15.38 30.73
C GLY A 212 2.54 14.28 29.76
N ARG A 213 2.62 13.01 30.17
CA ARG A 213 2.15 11.84 29.42
C ARG A 213 1.22 10.99 30.26
N THR A 214 0.28 10.33 29.58
CA THR A 214 -0.58 9.31 30.19
C THR A 214 0.07 7.94 30.04
N TRP A 215 0.30 7.27 31.16
CA TRP A 215 0.89 5.93 31.24
C TRP A 215 -0.17 4.94 31.66
N LYS A 216 -0.22 3.80 30.98
CA LYS A 216 -1.14 2.71 31.34
C LYS A 216 -0.59 1.90 32.48
N VAL A 217 -1.42 1.67 33.49
CA VAL A 217 -1.10 0.77 34.61
C VAL A 217 -1.70 -0.60 34.27
N VAL A 218 -0.83 -1.56 33.99
CA VAL A 218 -1.22 -2.92 33.61
C VAL A 218 -0.88 -3.91 34.70
N MET A 219 -1.85 -4.76 35.07
CA MET A 219 -1.66 -5.87 35.99
C MET A 219 -1.49 -7.16 35.22
N GLN A 220 -0.46 -7.94 35.54
CA GLN A 220 -0.18 -9.24 34.92
C GLN A 220 0.55 -10.14 35.90
N ALA A 221 0.53 -11.45 35.71
CA ALA A 221 1.35 -12.36 36.50
C ALA A 221 2.84 -12.15 36.22
N ASP A 222 3.68 -12.38 37.22
CA ASP A 222 5.13 -12.35 37.07
C ASP A 222 5.59 -13.43 36.08
N ASP A 223 6.59 -13.14 35.27
CA ASP A 223 7.09 -13.98 34.18
C ASP A 223 7.36 -15.43 34.59
N LYS A 224 7.88 -15.65 35.78
CA LYS A 224 8.16 -17.00 36.29
C LYS A 224 6.91 -17.87 36.50
N TYR A 225 5.73 -17.26 36.61
CA TYR A 225 4.44 -17.98 36.78
C TYR A 225 3.58 -18.02 35.53
N ARG A 226 4.08 -17.52 34.40
CA ARG A 226 3.39 -17.54 33.09
C ARG A 226 4.29 -18.00 31.94
N SER A 227 5.46 -18.58 32.28
CA SER A 227 6.40 -19.10 31.29
C SER A 227 5.90 -20.37 30.62
N ASN A 228 5.10 -21.18 31.32
CA ASN A 228 4.49 -22.39 30.82
C ASN A 228 2.96 -22.37 31.02
N VAL A 229 2.24 -23.00 30.12
CA VAL A 229 0.76 -23.08 30.24
C VAL A 229 0.35 -23.84 31.50
N ASP A 230 1.12 -24.83 31.94
CA ASP A 230 0.89 -25.60 33.16
C ASP A 230 0.96 -24.75 34.44
N ASP A 231 1.55 -23.55 34.37
CA ASP A 231 1.59 -22.60 35.49
C ASP A 231 0.21 -22.03 35.83
N MET A 232 -0.81 -22.28 35.01
CA MET A 232 -2.23 -21.99 35.37
C MET A 232 -2.66 -22.63 36.67
N ARG A 233 -1.98 -23.67 37.16
CA ARG A 233 -2.23 -24.28 38.48
C ARG A 233 -2.00 -23.32 39.66
N TYR A 234 -1.22 -22.27 39.48
CA TYR A 234 -0.95 -21.25 40.51
C TYR A 234 -1.99 -20.13 40.54
N PHE A 235 -2.90 -20.10 39.55
CA PHE A 235 -3.95 -19.09 39.46
C PHE A 235 -5.26 -19.65 40.01
N PHE A 236 -5.99 -18.82 40.75
CA PHE A 236 -7.22 -19.17 41.38
C PHE A 236 -8.33 -18.20 41.03
N VAL A 237 -9.54 -18.72 40.96
CA VAL A 237 -10.77 -17.95 40.77
C VAL A 237 -11.64 -18.12 41.98
N ARG A 238 -12.27 -17.05 42.44
CA ARG A 238 -13.17 -17.11 43.59
C ARG A 238 -14.58 -17.58 43.12
N SER A 239 -15.09 -18.63 43.80
CA SER A 239 -16.50 -19.03 43.70
C SER A 239 -17.40 -18.03 44.44
N ASN A 240 -18.71 -18.02 44.10
CA ASN A 240 -19.70 -17.21 44.81
C ASN A 240 -19.79 -17.57 46.32
N ASP A 241 -19.43 -18.79 46.68
CA ASP A 241 -19.39 -19.26 48.07
C ASP A 241 -18.10 -18.80 48.82
N GLY A 242 -17.22 -18.06 48.13
CA GLY A 242 -15.98 -17.58 48.69
C GLY A 242 -14.79 -18.55 48.58
N THR A 243 -14.99 -19.76 48.11
CA THR A 243 -13.95 -20.79 47.94
C THR A 243 -13.03 -20.43 46.75
N MET A 244 -11.72 -20.68 46.91
CA MET A 244 -10.72 -20.47 45.84
C MET A 244 -10.59 -21.76 45.02
N VAL A 245 -10.91 -21.70 43.73
CA VAL A 245 -10.82 -22.82 42.79
C VAL A 245 -9.64 -22.63 41.85
N PRO A 246 -8.73 -23.62 41.71
CA PRO A 246 -7.62 -23.52 40.78
C PRO A 246 -8.10 -23.42 39.34
N LEU A 247 -7.47 -22.53 38.57
CA LEU A 247 -7.91 -22.24 37.18
C LEU A 247 -7.76 -23.46 36.25
N ASN A 248 -6.71 -24.25 36.42
CA ASN A 248 -6.49 -25.49 35.66
C ASN A 248 -7.56 -26.57 35.89
N THR A 249 -8.40 -26.43 36.91
CA THR A 249 -9.56 -27.31 37.14
C THR A 249 -10.69 -27.00 36.17
N LEU A 250 -10.80 -25.72 35.75
CA LEU A 250 -11.91 -25.18 34.96
C LEU A 250 -11.55 -24.98 33.49
N VAL A 251 -10.27 -25.00 33.16
CA VAL A 251 -9.80 -24.65 31.82
C VAL A 251 -8.86 -25.74 31.28
N THR A 252 -9.11 -26.16 30.07
CA THR A 252 -8.20 -26.98 29.25
C THR A 252 -7.63 -26.13 28.13
N TYR A 253 -6.53 -26.56 27.54
CA TYR A 253 -5.95 -25.86 26.41
C TYR A 253 -5.58 -26.82 25.27
N ASP A 254 -5.68 -26.30 24.04
CA ASP A 254 -5.21 -26.97 22.83
C ASP A 254 -4.19 -26.08 22.14
N ASN A 255 -3.20 -26.70 21.49
CA ASN A 255 -2.28 -25.99 20.62
C ASN A 255 -2.92 -25.86 19.24
N GLU A 256 -3.08 -24.64 18.78
CA GLU A 256 -3.66 -24.33 17.48
C GLU A 256 -2.76 -23.31 16.74
N ASN A 257 -2.65 -23.44 15.43
CA ASN A 257 -2.05 -22.41 14.61
C ASN A 257 -3.17 -21.51 14.09
N SER A 258 -3.01 -20.21 14.26
CA SER A 258 -4.04 -19.25 13.82
C SER A 258 -3.40 -17.95 13.35
N SER A 259 -4.21 -17.04 12.87
CA SER A 259 -3.75 -15.69 12.49
C SER A 259 -3.94 -14.70 13.64
N VAL A 260 -2.91 -13.91 13.92
CA VAL A 260 -2.99 -12.81 14.92
C VAL A 260 -3.94 -11.71 14.44
N VAL A 261 -3.96 -11.46 13.13
CA VAL A 261 -4.77 -10.38 12.53
C VAL A 261 -5.65 -10.97 11.44
N MET A 262 -6.95 -10.74 11.56
CA MET A 262 -7.94 -11.05 10.54
C MET A 262 -8.56 -9.76 10.02
N THR A 263 -8.26 -9.43 8.77
CA THR A 263 -8.79 -8.24 8.12
C THR A 263 -10.21 -8.49 7.61
N ARG A 264 -11.07 -7.49 7.71
CA ARG A 264 -12.37 -7.44 7.05
C ARG A 264 -12.40 -6.23 6.11
N PHE A 265 -12.93 -6.46 4.93
CA PHE A 265 -13.14 -5.42 3.93
C PHE A 265 -14.59 -5.51 3.42
N ASN A 266 -15.31 -4.40 3.40
CA ASN A 266 -16.74 -4.34 3.07
C ASN A 266 -17.61 -5.40 3.83
N GLY A 267 -17.27 -5.65 5.11
CA GLY A 267 -17.99 -6.61 5.96
C GLY A 267 -17.58 -8.07 5.80
N ALA A 268 -16.94 -8.47 4.69
CA ALA A 268 -16.43 -9.82 4.45
C ALA A 268 -15.03 -10.01 5.06
N ARG A 269 -14.67 -11.25 5.41
CA ARG A 269 -13.28 -11.60 5.71
C ARG A 269 -12.46 -11.42 4.45
N ALA A 270 -11.30 -10.77 4.56
CA ALA A 270 -10.49 -10.43 3.40
C ALA A 270 -9.01 -10.66 3.66
N ILE A 271 -8.29 -10.94 2.58
CA ILE A 271 -6.84 -11.08 2.57
C ILE A 271 -6.28 -9.95 1.75
N LYS A 272 -5.38 -9.15 2.33
CA LYS A 272 -4.65 -8.13 1.59
C LYS A 272 -3.52 -8.78 0.82
N ILE A 273 -3.49 -8.51 -0.48
CA ILE A 273 -2.40 -8.82 -1.40
C ILE A 273 -1.74 -7.49 -1.77
N ALA A 274 -0.44 -7.42 -1.65
CA ALA A 274 0.33 -6.24 -2.00
C ALA A 274 1.60 -6.62 -2.77
N GLY A 275 2.14 -5.67 -3.53
CA GLY A 275 3.33 -5.93 -4.34
C GLY A 275 3.71 -4.79 -5.26
N ASP A 276 4.66 -5.07 -6.13
CA ASP A 276 5.16 -4.13 -7.14
C ASP A 276 5.30 -4.82 -8.50
N PRO A 277 5.16 -4.08 -9.62
CA PRO A 277 5.40 -4.62 -10.94
C PRO A 277 6.87 -4.99 -11.11
N ALA A 278 7.15 -5.90 -12.04
CA ALA A 278 8.51 -6.20 -12.46
C ALA A 278 9.15 -5.01 -13.16
N GLU A 279 10.48 -4.97 -13.17
CA GLU A 279 11.22 -3.93 -13.89
C GLU A 279 10.83 -3.93 -15.38
N GLY A 280 10.56 -2.75 -15.92
CA GLY A 280 10.11 -2.56 -17.31
C GLY A 280 8.59 -2.72 -17.51
N TYR A 281 7.84 -3.12 -16.50
CA TYR A 281 6.38 -3.19 -16.57
C TYR A 281 5.72 -2.06 -15.77
N SER A 282 4.52 -1.68 -16.18
CA SER A 282 3.72 -0.67 -15.50
C SER A 282 2.77 -1.30 -14.47
N THR A 283 2.33 -0.48 -13.50
CA THR A 283 1.30 -0.88 -12.54
C THR A 283 0.01 -1.35 -13.24
N GLY A 284 -0.41 -0.69 -14.32
CA GLY A 284 -1.60 -1.08 -15.08
C GLY A 284 -1.47 -2.45 -15.75
N GLN A 285 -0.29 -2.80 -16.29
CA GLN A 285 -0.04 -4.13 -16.85
C GLN A 285 -0.05 -5.20 -15.76
N ALA A 286 0.60 -4.94 -14.62
CA ALA A 286 0.60 -5.83 -13.48
C ALA A 286 -0.82 -6.04 -12.89
N MET A 287 -1.63 -4.98 -12.80
CA MET A 287 -3.03 -5.09 -12.38
C MET A 287 -3.84 -6.01 -13.31
N THR A 288 -3.70 -5.84 -14.63
CA THR A 288 -4.38 -6.71 -15.61
C THR A 288 -3.94 -8.17 -15.45
N ALA A 289 -2.64 -8.41 -15.26
CA ALA A 289 -2.12 -9.76 -15.02
C ALA A 289 -2.69 -10.39 -13.75
N LEU A 290 -2.85 -9.62 -12.67
CA LEU A 290 -3.46 -10.10 -11.42
C LEU A 290 -4.97 -10.38 -11.57
N GLU A 291 -5.69 -9.60 -12.38
CA GLU A 291 -7.09 -9.85 -12.71
C GLU A 291 -7.26 -11.17 -13.49
N GLU A 292 -6.39 -11.44 -14.44
CA GLU A 292 -6.37 -12.71 -15.18
C GLU A 292 -6.11 -13.89 -14.23
N VAL A 293 -5.12 -13.77 -13.33
CA VAL A 293 -4.83 -14.81 -12.32
C VAL A 293 -6.00 -14.99 -11.37
N ALA A 294 -6.67 -13.91 -10.95
CA ALA A 294 -7.85 -13.98 -10.10
C ALA A 294 -9.01 -14.74 -10.78
N ALA A 295 -9.25 -14.47 -12.06
CA ALA A 295 -10.26 -15.17 -12.84
C ALA A 295 -9.98 -16.68 -12.99
N GLU A 296 -8.69 -17.08 -12.99
CA GLU A 296 -8.29 -18.48 -13.10
C GLU A 296 -8.33 -19.24 -11.76
N THR A 297 -8.01 -18.56 -10.64
CA THR A 297 -7.74 -19.22 -9.35
C THR A 297 -8.85 -19.07 -8.33
N LEU A 298 -9.57 -17.95 -8.36
CA LEU A 298 -10.56 -17.67 -7.33
C LEU A 298 -11.91 -18.35 -7.63
N PRO A 299 -12.46 -19.12 -6.68
CA PRO A 299 -13.83 -19.67 -6.80
C PRO A 299 -14.87 -18.55 -6.83
N VAL A 300 -16.08 -18.87 -7.30
CA VAL A 300 -17.24 -17.95 -7.37
C VAL A 300 -17.60 -17.36 -5.99
N THR A 301 -17.26 -18.05 -4.90
CA THR A 301 -17.45 -17.60 -3.51
C THR A 301 -16.46 -16.53 -3.07
N TYR A 302 -15.47 -16.21 -3.92
CA TYR A 302 -14.50 -15.16 -3.67
C TYR A 302 -14.71 -14.02 -4.65
N SER A 303 -14.37 -12.81 -4.20
CA SER A 303 -14.32 -11.61 -5.02
C SER A 303 -13.03 -10.86 -4.70
N TYR A 304 -12.62 -9.96 -5.58
CA TYR A 304 -11.52 -9.06 -5.29
C TYR A 304 -11.92 -7.61 -5.51
N GLU A 305 -11.27 -6.71 -4.76
CA GLU A 305 -11.37 -5.27 -4.98
C GLU A 305 -9.99 -4.61 -4.88
N TRP A 306 -9.75 -3.70 -5.80
CA TRP A 306 -8.58 -2.85 -5.75
C TRP A 306 -8.71 -1.82 -4.63
N THR A 307 -7.60 -1.57 -3.94
CA THR A 307 -7.55 -0.62 -2.81
C THR A 307 -6.32 0.27 -2.94
N ASP A 308 -6.23 1.24 -2.06
CA ASP A 308 -5.10 2.15 -1.95
C ASP A 308 -4.74 2.76 -3.33
N GLN A 309 -3.46 2.85 -3.64
CA GLN A 309 -2.93 3.45 -4.88
C GLN A 309 -3.49 2.81 -6.16
N SER A 310 -3.73 1.49 -6.16
CA SER A 310 -4.32 0.80 -7.33
C SER A 310 -5.75 1.26 -7.63
N ARG A 311 -6.56 1.47 -6.60
CA ARG A 311 -7.90 2.04 -6.74
C ARG A 311 -7.84 3.48 -7.21
N ASP A 312 -6.96 4.29 -6.64
CA ASP A 312 -6.78 5.69 -7.04
C ASP A 312 -6.35 5.80 -8.50
N GLN A 313 -5.52 4.88 -9.00
CA GLN A 313 -5.14 4.80 -10.41
C GLN A 313 -6.33 4.58 -11.32
N ILE A 314 -7.23 3.64 -10.98
CA ILE A 314 -8.46 3.37 -11.75
C ILE A 314 -9.38 4.59 -11.74
N GLU A 315 -9.60 5.20 -10.56
CA GLU A 315 -10.46 6.38 -10.42
C GLU A 315 -9.88 7.59 -11.17
N ALA A 316 -8.58 7.82 -11.06
CA ALA A 316 -7.90 8.92 -11.76
C ALA A 316 -8.01 8.75 -13.29
N GLY A 317 -7.80 7.53 -13.81
CA GLY A 317 -7.92 7.25 -15.23
C GLY A 317 -9.32 7.58 -15.79
N ASN A 318 -10.36 7.25 -15.04
CA ASN A 318 -11.75 7.53 -15.43
C ASN A 318 -12.09 9.03 -15.36
N ARG A 319 -11.58 9.74 -14.34
CA ARG A 319 -11.84 11.18 -14.15
C ARG A 319 -11.05 12.05 -15.13
N SER A 320 -9.83 11.66 -15.46
CA SER A 320 -8.96 12.46 -16.35
C SER A 320 -9.54 12.67 -17.72
N MET A 321 -10.20 11.68 -18.31
CA MET A 321 -10.89 11.83 -19.60
C MET A 321 -12.04 12.85 -19.51
N GLN A 322 -12.82 12.82 -18.43
CA GLN A 322 -13.90 13.78 -18.21
C GLN A 322 -13.36 15.20 -18.06
N ILE A 323 -12.31 15.39 -17.25
CA ILE A 323 -11.67 16.68 -17.03
C ILE A 323 -11.09 17.23 -18.34
N PHE A 324 -10.47 16.37 -19.15
CA PHE A 324 -9.93 16.73 -20.46
C PHE A 324 -11.02 17.26 -21.41
N VAL A 325 -12.16 16.57 -21.51
CA VAL A 325 -13.29 16.99 -22.34
C VAL A 325 -13.89 18.29 -21.82
N ILE A 326 -14.11 18.43 -20.53
CA ILE A 326 -14.65 19.67 -19.92
C ILE A 326 -13.69 20.83 -20.16
N SER A 327 -12.38 20.64 -19.99
CA SER A 327 -11.36 21.67 -20.26
C SER A 327 -11.38 22.11 -21.71
N LEU A 328 -11.52 21.18 -22.66
CA LEU A 328 -11.61 21.49 -24.09
C LEU A 328 -12.86 22.31 -24.42
N ILE A 329 -14.02 21.95 -23.85
CA ILE A 329 -15.28 22.69 -24.00
C ILE A 329 -15.13 24.10 -23.40
N PHE A 330 -14.54 24.21 -22.22
CA PHE A 330 -14.36 25.52 -21.57
C PHE A 330 -13.44 26.44 -22.39
N VAL A 331 -12.32 25.93 -22.88
CA VAL A 331 -11.40 26.66 -23.77
C VAL A 331 -12.14 27.09 -25.05
N PHE A 332 -12.93 26.19 -25.66
CA PHE A 332 -13.74 26.51 -26.83
C PHE A 332 -14.72 27.67 -26.55
N LEU A 333 -15.46 27.61 -25.44
CA LEU A 333 -16.42 28.65 -25.08
C LEU A 333 -15.77 30.02 -24.79
N CYS A 334 -14.63 30.01 -24.09
CA CYS A 334 -13.85 31.21 -23.85
C CYS A 334 -13.37 31.87 -25.16
N LEU A 335 -12.88 31.05 -26.09
CA LEU A 335 -12.45 31.54 -27.42
C LEU A 335 -13.65 32.01 -28.26
N ALA A 336 -14.77 31.30 -28.19
CA ALA A 336 -16.00 31.74 -28.90
C ALA A 336 -16.50 33.08 -28.40
N ALA A 337 -16.46 33.32 -27.08
CA ALA A 337 -16.80 34.61 -26.49
C ALA A 337 -15.79 35.70 -26.85
N LEU A 338 -14.49 35.39 -26.90
CA LEU A 338 -13.44 36.35 -27.25
C LEU A 338 -13.50 36.79 -28.70
N TYR A 339 -13.78 35.85 -29.62
CA TYR A 339 -13.79 36.12 -31.07
C TYR A 339 -15.18 36.43 -31.64
N GLU A 340 -16.20 36.37 -30.82
CA GLU A 340 -17.62 36.54 -31.26
C GLU A 340 -17.95 35.65 -32.48
N SER A 341 -17.35 34.47 -32.51
CA SER A 341 -17.41 33.53 -33.65
C SER A 341 -17.34 32.08 -33.16
N TRP A 342 -18.07 31.18 -33.82
CA TRP A 342 -18.05 29.73 -33.58
C TRP A 342 -17.02 29.01 -34.42
N THR A 343 -16.56 29.59 -35.54
CA THR A 343 -15.65 28.95 -36.47
C THR A 343 -14.17 29.14 -36.12
N ILE A 344 -13.80 30.34 -35.64
CA ILE A 344 -12.42 30.65 -35.30
C ILE A 344 -11.89 29.75 -34.15
N PRO A 345 -12.64 29.51 -33.07
CA PRO A 345 -12.21 28.59 -32.00
C PRO A 345 -11.94 27.17 -32.49
N LEU A 346 -12.71 26.67 -33.49
CA LEU A 346 -12.45 25.34 -34.05
C LEU A 346 -11.10 25.29 -34.77
N ALA A 347 -10.71 26.32 -35.50
CA ALA A 347 -9.40 26.39 -36.14
C ALA A 347 -8.25 26.37 -35.09
N VAL A 348 -8.40 27.09 -33.99
CA VAL A 348 -7.45 27.07 -32.88
C VAL A 348 -7.35 25.70 -32.24
N LEU A 349 -8.49 25.05 -31.99
CA LEU A 349 -8.52 23.73 -31.37
C LEU A 349 -7.94 22.61 -32.23
N LEU A 350 -7.86 22.79 -33.57
CA LEU A 350 -7.19 21.85 -34.45
C LEU A 350 -5.67 21.74 -34.18
N SER A 351 -5.07 22.67 -33.45
CA SER A 351 -3.67 22.58 -33.00
C SER A 351 -3.50 21.60 -31.83
N VAL A 352 -4.52 21.39 -30.99
CA VAL A 352 -4.45 20.52 -29.81
C VAL A 352 -4.07 19.08 -30.14
N PRO A 353 -4.61 18.41 -31.18
CA PRO A 353 -4.20 17.07 -31.54
C PRO A 353 -2.72 16.91 -31.89
N THR A 354 -2.05 17.94 -32.42
CA THR A 354 -0.62 17.87 -32.73
C THR A 354 0.22 17.98 -31.47
N ALA A 355 -0.18 18.83 -30.53
CA ALA A 355 0.46 18.96 -29.24
C ALA A 355 0.34 17.67 -28.40
N VAL A 356 -0.85 17.06 -28.36
CA VAL A 356 -1.08 15.77 -27.70
C VAL A 356 -0.21 14.66 -28.34
N LEU A 357 -0.12 14.61 -29.67
CA LEU A 357 0.75 13.66 -30.35
C LEU A 357 2.22 13.84 -29.96
N GLY A 358 2.69 15.09 -29.92
CA GLY A 358 4.06 15.41 -29.51
C GLY A 358 4.37 14.97 -28.08
N CYS A 359 3.45 15.19 -27.17
CA CYS A 359 3.60 14.77 -25.77
C CYS A 359 3.69 13.23 -25.64
N ILE A 360 2.76 12.49 -26.25
CA ILE A 360 2.75 11.02 -26.19
C ILE A 360 4.00 10.44 -26.88
N LEU A 361 4.42 11.02 -28.01
CA LEU A 361 5.62 10.58 -28.70
C LEU A 361 6.88 10.83 -27.86
N GLY A 362 6.97 11.98 -27.21
CA GLY A 362 8.07 12.32 -26.29
C GLY A 362 8.16 11.34 -25.12
N GLN A 363 7.05 10.99 -24.51
CA GLN A 363 7.00 9.98 -23.43
C GLN A 363 7.39 8.58 -23.92
N TYR A 364 6.84 8.17 -25.06
CA TYR A 364 7.18 6.87 -25.66
C TYR A 364 8.68 6.75 -25.95
N LEU A 365 9.29 7.78 -26.51
CA LEU A 365 10.74 7.82 -26.80
C LEU A 365 11.59 7.81 -25.51
N ARG A 366 11.05 8.33 -24.42
CA ARG A 366 11.73 8.34 -23.11
C ARG A 366 11.42 7.11 -22.26
N GLY A 367 10.57 6.19 -22.73
CA GLY A 367 10.14 5.02 -21.97
C GLY A 367 9.32 5.34 -20.72
N GLN A 368 8.70 6.52 -20.67
CA GLN A 368 7.89 6.96 -19.52
C GLN A 368 6.45 6.44 -19.62
N GLN A 369 5.81 6.29 -18.46
CA GLN A 369 4.43 5.83 -18.35
C GLN A 369 3.45 7.01 -18.47
N ASN A 370 2.21 6.71 -18.89
CA ASN A 370 1.11 7.64 -18.81
C ASN A 370 0.59 7.70 -17.37
N ASP A 371 1.07 8.64 -16.62
CA ASP A 371 0.78 8.89 -15.21
C ASP A 371 -0.06 10.16 -15.01
N VAL A 372 -0.40 10.46 -13.74
CA VAL A 372 -1.16 11.66 -13.39
C VAL A 372 -0.43 12.94 -13.78
N TYR A 373 0.89 12.99 -13.68
CA TYR A 373 1.68 14.17 -14.06
C TYR A 373 1.60 14.46 -15.55
N MET A 374 1.70 13.42 -16.39
CA MET A 374 1.49 13.55 -17.83
C MET A 374 0.08 14.04 -18.15
N GLN A 375 -0.94 13.53 -17.47
CA GLN A 375 -2.33 13.91 -17.69
C GLN A 375 -2.58 15.39 -17.34
N ILE A 376 -2.01 15.87 -16.23
CA ILE A 376 -2.03 17.29 -15.85
C ILE A 376 -1.26 18.13 -16.87
N GLY A 377 -0.08 17.66 -17.28
CA GLY A 377 0.73 18.30 -18.31
C GLY A 377 0.02 18.43 -19.66
N LEU A 378 -0.77 17.43 -20.06
CA LEU A 378 -1.61 17.50 -21.26
C LEU A 378 -2.65 18.62 -21.19
N ILE A 379 -3.30 18.82 -20.03
CA ILE A 379 -4.28 19.90 -19.84
C ILE A 379 -3.59 21.27 -19.99
N MET A 380 -2.42 21.39 -19.37
CA MET A 380 -1.62 22.63 -19.46
C MET A 380 -1.13 22.88 -20.91
N LEU A 381 -0.79 21.82 -21.64
CA LEU A 381 -0.32 21.88 -23.02
C LEU A 381 -1.42 22.34 -23.98
N ILE A 382 -2.71 22.06 -23.70
CA ILE A 382 -3.82 22.59 -24.48
C ILE A 382 -3.81 24.12 -24.46
N GLY A 383 -3.62 24.74 -23.28
CA GLY A 383 -3.53 26.18 -23.15
C GLY A 383 -2.33 26.78 -23.89
N LEU A 384 -1.17 26.15 -23.81
CA LEU A 384 0.05 26.58 -24.49
C LEU A 384 -0.07 26.47 -26.02
N ALA A 385 -0.62 25.35 -26.52
CA ALA A 385 -0.85 25.13 -27.94
C ALA A 385 -1.90 26.12 -28.49
N ALA A 386 -2.98 26.34 -27.75
CA ALA A 386 -3.98 27.32 -28.11
C ALA A 386 -3.40 28.75 -28.23
N LYS A 387 -2.48 29.14 -27.34
CA LYS A 387 -1.85 30.47 -27.39
C LYS A 387 -1.13 30.70 -28.73
N ASN A 388 -0.33 29.75 -29.20
CA ASN A 388 0.39 29.88 -30.47
C ASN A 388 -0.59 29.87 -31.66
N ALA A 389 -1.60 29.00 -31.62
CA ALA A 389 -2.61 28.93 -32.66
C ALA A 389 -3.45 30.22 -32.72
N ILE A 390 -3.77 30.83 -31.58
CA ILE A 390 -4.45 32.13 -31.48
C ILE A 390 -3.68 33.20 -32.24
N LEU A 391 -2.38 33.34 -31.97
CA LEU A 391 -1.55 34.33 -32.64
C LEU A 391 -1.53 34.13 -34.18
N ILE A 392 -1.36 32.88 -34.64
CA ILE A 392 -1.37 32.58 -36.09
C ILE A 392 -2.71 32.93 -36.71
N VAL A 393 -3.83 32.58 -36.07
CA VAL A 393 -5.19 32.87 -36.58
C VAL A 393 -5.46 34.38 -36.60
N GLU A 394 -5.02 35.13 -35.58
CA GLU A 394 -5.15 36.57 -35.48
C GLU A 394 -4.38 37.27 -36.62
N TYR A 395 -3.11 36.91 -36.82
CA TYR A 395 -2.31 37.45 -37.91
C TYR A 395 -2.86 37.09 -39.28
N ALA A 396 -3.36 35.87 -39.46
CA ALA A 396 -4.00 35.45 -40.73
C ALA A 396 -5.26 36.28 -40.98
N LYS A 397 -6.11 36.53 -39.98
CA LYS A 397 -7.28 37.35 -40.06
C LYS A 397 -6.91 38.81 -40.46
N MET A 398 -5.95 39.40 -39.80
CA MET A 398 -5.44 40.73 -40.13
C MET A 398 -4.91 40.83 -41.59
N ASN A 399 -4.24 39.84 -42.06
CA ASN A 399 -3.73 39.78 -43.42
C ASN A 399 -4.85 39.60 -44.46
N MET A 400 -5.89 38.83 -44.14
CA MET A 400 -7.10 38.73 -44.97
C MET A 400 -7.84 40.06 -45.03
N GLU A 401 -7.98 40.82 -43.94
CA GLU A 401 -8.56 42.14 -43.92
C GLU A 401 -7.80 43.17 -44.76
N LYS A 402 -6.48 42.95 -44.95
CA LYS A 402 -5.64 43.71 -45.90
C LYS A 402 -5.75 43.27 -47.36
N GLY A 403 -6.63 42.31 -47.65
CA GLY A 403 -6.91 41.83 -49.02
C GLY A 403 -6.05 40.64 -49.49
N MET A 404 -5.31 39.97 -48.61
CA MET A 404 -4.55 38.77 -48.96
C MET A 404 -5.51 37.57 -49.15
N GLY A 405 -5.17 36.65 -50.04
CA GLY A 405 -5.86 35.37 -50.13
C GLY A 405 -5.74 34.51 -48.88
N VAL A 406 -6.74 33.68 -48.59
CA VAL A 406 -6.80 32.86 -47.33
C VAL A 406 -5.56 32.02 -47.14
N VAL A 407 -5.06 31.37 -48.21
CA VAL A 407 -3.88 30.51 -48.13
C VAL A 407 -2.61 31.31 -47.91
N ASP A 408 -2.43 32.41 -48.60
CA ASP A 408 -1.24 33.28 -48.48
C ASP A 408 -1.22 33.96 -47.13
N ALA A 409 -2.38 34.41 -46.63
CA ALA A 409 -2.50 35.00 -45.29
C ALA A 409 -2.13 33.99 -44.17
N ALA A 410 -2.56 32.73 -44.32
CA ALA A 410 -2.22 31.68 -43.35
C ALA A 410 -0.73 31.30 -43.38
N VAL A 411 -0.14 31.21 -44.58
CA VAL A 411 1.30 30.92 -44.74
C VAL A 411 2.17 32.04 -44.15
N GLU A 412 1.79 33.26 -44.44
CA GLU A 412 2.54 34.44 -43.95
C GLU A 412 2.43 34.54 -42.40
N ALA A 413 1.23 34.31 -41.86
CA ALA A 413 1.00 34.28 -40.40
C ALA A 413 1.80 33.19 -39.67
N SER A 414 2.08 32.07 -40.36
CA SER A 414 2.87 30.97 -39.77
C SER A 414 4.39 31.16 -39.83
N ARG A 415 4.87 32.18 -40.55
CA ARG A 415 6.28 32.55 -40.69
C ARG A 415 6.73 33.58 -39.66
N LEU A 416 5.81 34.31 -39.10
CA LEU A 416 6.00 35.24 -37.98
C LEU A 416 6.08 34.56 -36.63
#